data_1eb8565ee5ce32419e372fa44d0c2365
#
_entry.id   1eb8565ee5ce32419e372fa44d0c2365
#
_cell.length_a   1.000
_cell.length_b   1.000
_cell.length_c   1.000
_cell.angle_alpha   90.00
_cell.angle_beta   90.00
_cell.angle_gamma   90.00
#
_symmetry.space_group_name_H-M   'P 1'
#
loop_
_entity.id
_entity.type
_entity.pdbx_description
1 polymer ?
#
loop_
_entity_poly.entity_id
_entity_poly.type
_entity_poly.pdbx_seq_one_letter_code
_entity_poly.pdbx_strand_id
1 'polypeptide(L)'
;MRIFGVCWLGAVITLVALSGPALAAGDAAKGKAAFAKCAICHQVGPGAKTLVGPELNNVVGRKAASVADYASMYSPGMKKLGEQGFVWTPENIDKWIADPNALIPDSPMALAFQGIPDAAERADIIAYLQTQTGQ
;
A
#
# COMPACT_ATOMS: atom_id res chain seq x y z
N MET A 1 27.88 65.63 13.81
CA MET A 1 27.66 64.63 12.74
C MET A 1 27.40 63.30 13.40
N ARG A 2 26.11 62.86 13.49
CA ARG A 2 25.66 61.67 14.20
C ARG A 2 25.37 60.58 13.16
N ILE A 3 26.09 59.48 13.24
CA ILE A 3 25.93 58.31 12.37
C ILE A 3 25.00 57.34 13.08
N PHE A 4 23.80 57.14 12.55
CA PHE A 4 22.83 56.12 13.03
C PHE A 4 23.22 54.77 12.45
N GLY A 5 23.64 53.84 13.30
CA GLY A 5 23.83 52.45 12.94
C GLY A 5 22.47 51.73 12.88
N VAL A 6 22.12 51.20 11.73
CA VAL A 6 20.95 50.37 11.52
C VAL A 6 21.35 48.92 11.85
N CYS A 7 20.83 48.38 12.97
CA CYS A 7 20.97 47.00 13.35
C CYS A 7 19.94 46.15 12.54
N TRP A 8 20.43 45.33 11.62
CA TRP A 8 19.61 44.33 10.92
C TRP A 8 19.48 43.09 11.80
N LEU A 9 18.34 42.90 12.39
CA LEU A 9 17.97 41.62 13.02
C LEU A 9 17.58 40.62 11.92
N GLY A 10 18.48 39.72 11.59
CA GLY A 10 18.18 38.60 10.71
C GLY A 10 17.28 37.57 11.42
N ALA A 11 16.05 37.47 11.00
CA ALA A 11 15.16 36.41 11.45
C ALA A 11 15.59 35.07 10.82
N VAL A 12 16.15 34.18 11.62
CA VAL A 12 16.42 32.79 11.23
C VAL A 12 15.10 32.03 11.26
N ILE A 13 14.51 31.77 10.10
CA ILE A 13 13.34 30.90 9.97
C ILE A 13 13.84 29.46 9.99
N THR A 14 13.68 28.80 11.14
CA THR A 14 13.97 27.36 11.25
C THR A 14 12.83 26.57 10.59
N LEU A 15 13.10 26.01 9.43
CA LEU A 15 12.19 25.12 8.74
C LEU A 15 12.17 23.77 9.49
N VAL A 16 11.15 23.53 10.28
CA VAL A 16 10.92 22.22 10.91
C VAL A 16 10.35 21.30 9.84
N ALA A 17 11.16 20.41 9.31
CA ALA A 17 10.70 19.33 8.44
C ALA A 17 9.88 18.34 9.28
N LEU A 18 8.57 18.29 9.08
CA LEU A 18 7.71 17.22 9.61
C LEU A 18 8.00 15.93 8.82
N SER A 19 8.94 15.15 9.33
CA SER A 19 9.15 13.78 8.86
C SER A 19 8.02 12.92 9.42
N GLY A 20 6.99 12.66 8.62
CA GLY A 20 6.01 11.62 8.91
C GLY A 20 6.69 10.24 8.97
N PRO A 21 6.07 9.22 9.59
CA PRO A 21 6.61 7.87 9.59
C PRO A 21 6.68 7.36 8.15
N ALA A 22 7.88 7.39 7.57
CA ALA A 22 8.13 6.70 6.30
C ALA A 22 8.11 5.20 6.59
N LEU A 23 7.33 4.44 5.82
CA LEU A 23 7.48 2.98 5.79
C LEU A 23 8.95 2.68 5.48
N ALA A 24 9.56 1.80 6.28
CA ALA A 24 10.91 1.34 6.00
C ALA A 24 10.95 0.79 4.57
N ALA A 25 12.00 1.15 3.82
CA ALA A 25 12.18 0.63 2.47
C ALA A 25 12.33 -0.90 2.55
N GLY A 26 11.40 -1.65 1.92
CA GLY A 26 11.43 -3.10 1.89
C GLY A 26 12.40 -3.64 0.83
N ASP A 27 12.75 -4.91 0.97
CA ASP A 27 13.58 -5.67 0.02
C ASP A 27 12.67 -6.47 -0.92
N ALA A 28 12.63 -6.11 -2.21
CA ALA A 28 11.77 -6.77 -3.19
C ALA A 28 12.14 -8.26 -3.43
N ALA A 29 13.40 -8.66 -3.23
CA ALA A 29 13.80 -10.05 -3.38
C ALA A 29 13.27 -10.91 -2.21
N LYS A 30 13.33 -10.40 -0.99
CA LYS A 30 12.68 -11.02 0.17
C LYS A 30 11.17 -11.01 0.02
N GLY A 31 10.59 -9.90 -0.47
CA GLY A 31 9.17 -9.76 -0.75
C GLY A 31 8.65 -10.78 -1.75
N LYS A 32 9.44 -11.10 -2.78
CA LYS A 32 9.12 -12.18 -3.73
C LYS A 32 8.97 -13.54 -3.01
N ALA A 33 9.89 -13.85 -2.10
CA ALA A 33 9.81 -15.10 -1.34
C ALA A 33 8.60 -15.09 -0.38
N ALA A 34 8.36 -13.98 0.33
CA ALA A 34 7.23 -13.81 1.24
C ALA A 34 5.88 -13.83 0.52
N PHE A 35 5.82 -13.38 -0.73
CA PHE A 35 4.62 -13.38 -1.57
C PHE A 35 4.04 -14.77 -1.81
N ALA A 36 4.79 -15.83 -1.56
CA ALA A 36 4.29 -17.22 -1.64
C ALA A 36 2.99 -17.41 -0.83
N LYS A 37 2.83 -16.68 0.28
CA LYS A 37 1.60 -16.69 1.10
C LYS A 37 0.39 -16.09 0.37
N CYS A 38 0.62 -15.15 -0.53
CA CYS A 38 -0.39 -14.46 -1.34
C CYS A 38 -0.68 -15.21 -2.64
N ALA A 39 0.31 -15.91 -3.18
CA ALA A 39 0.24 -16.64 -4.44
C ALA A 39 -0.76 -17.80 -4.45
N ILE A 40 -1.24 -18.22 -3.28
CA ILE A 40 -2.32 -19.20 -3.15
C ILE A 40 -3.62 -18.67 -3.78
N CYS A 41 -3.86 -17.36 -3.69
CA CYS A 41 -5.09 -16.71 -4.15
C CYS A 41 -4.86 -15.68 -5.26
N HIS A 42 -3.65 -15.12 -5.39
CA HIS A 42 -3.33 -14.01 -6.28
C HIS A 42 -2.21 -14.35 -7.25
N GLN A 43 -2.26 -13.76 -8.45
CA GLN A 43 -1.18 -13.82 -9.42
C GLN A 43 -0.58 -12.43 -9.68
N VAL A 44 0.70 -12.40 -10.07
CA VAL A 44 1.42 -11.23 -10.55
C VAL A 44 2.31 -11.61 -11.73
N GLY A 45 2.79 -10.63 -12.46
CA GLY A 45 3.67 -10.80 -13.61
C GLY A 45 2.94 -10.96 -14.93
N PRO A 46 3.69 -11.23 -16.03
CA PRO A 46 3.11 -11.40 -17.36
C PRO A 46 2.08 -12.53 -17.40
N GLY A 47 0.90 -12.24 -17.96
CA GLY A 47 -0.17 -13.22 -18.07
C GLY A 47 -0.89 -13.58 -16.78
N ALA A 48 -0.67 -12.82 -15.69
CA ALA A 48 -1.40 -13.00 -14.43
C ALA A 48 -2.91 -12.89 -14.65
N LYS A 49 -3.63 -13.81 -14.02
CA LYS A 49 -5.09 -13.92 -14.10
C LYS A 49 -5.72 -13.84 -12.72
N THR A 50 -6.98 -13.48 -12.68
CA THR A 50 -7.83 -13.64 -11.52
C THR A 50 -7.96 -15.14 -11.16
N LEU A 51 -7.76 -15.44 -9.88
CA LEU A 51 -7.98 -16.78 -9.30
C LEU A 51 -9.05 -16.68 -8.21
N VAL A 52 -8.72 -17.15 -6.99
CA VAL A 52 -9.55 -16.94 -5.80
C VAL A 52 -9.66 -15.46 -5.45
N GLY A 53 -8.55 -14.72 -5.66
CA GLY A 53 -8.48 -13.26 -5.57
C GLY A 53 -8.16 -12.61 -6.91
N PRO A 54 -8.29 -11.28 -7.01
CA PRO A 54 -7.91 -10.54 -8.21
C PRO A 54 -6.40 -10.63 -8.48
N GLU A 55 -6.00 -10.48 -9.76
CA GLU A 55 -4.58 -10.29 -10.07
C GLU A 55 -4.06 -9.00 -9.42
N LEU A 56 -2.76 -8.96 -9.10
CA LEU A 56 -2.16 -7.85 -8.35
C LEU A 56 -1.14 -7.03 -9.15
N ASN A 57 -1.10 -7.15 -10.48
CA ASN A 57 -0.27 -6.26 -11.30
C ASN A 57 -0.72 -4.80 -11.12
N ASN A 58 0.24 -3.90 -10.97
CA ASN A 58 -0.03 -2.48 -10.72
C ASN A 58 -0.98 -2.21 -9.53
N VAL A 59 -1.03 -3.11 -8.55
CA VAL A 59 -1.90 -2.93 -7.38
C VAL A 59 -1.52 -1.68 -6.58
N VAL A 60 -0.23 -1.34 -6.52
CA VAL A 60 0.21 -0.10 -5.88
C VAL A 60 -0.22 1.09 -6.72
N GLY A 61 -1.04 1.95 -6.13
CA GLY A 61 -1.66 3.09 -6.83
C GLY A 61 -2.99 2.77 -7.53
N ARG A 62 -3.43 1.50 -7.52
CA ARG A 62 -4.68 1.07 -8.13
C ARG A 62 -5.87 1.37 -7.21
N LYS A 63 -7.00 1.77 -7.81
CA LYS A 63 -8.27 1.96 -7.09
C LYS A 63 -8.81 0.63 -6.56
N ALA A 64 -9.39 0.63 -5.38
CA ALA A 64 -10.04 -0.54 -4.83
C ALA A 64 -11.22 -0.99 -5.70
N ALA A 65 -11.50 -2.28 -5.74
CA ALA A 65 -12.58 -2.92 -6.50
C ALA A 65 -12.55 -2.65 -8.02
N SER A 66 -11.37 -2.41 -8.62
CA SER A 66 -11.25 -1.98 -10.02
C SER A 66 -10.82 -3.07 -11.01
N VAL A 67 -10.54 -4.30 -10.57
CA VAL A 67 -10.22 -5.41 -11.48
C VAL A 67 -11.49 -5.94 -12.10
N ALA A 68 -11.64 -5.78 -13.41
CA ALA A 68 -12.88 -6.07 -14.14
C ALA A 68 -13.28 -7.57 -14.03
N ASP A 69 -12.30 -8.46 -14.20
CA ASP A 69 -12.53 -9.91 -14.15
C ASP A 69 -12.93 -10.42 -12.75
N TYR A 70 -12.74 -9.59 -11.72
CA TYR A 70 -13.12 -9.90 -10.33
C TYR A 70 -14.33 -9.11 -9.85
N ALA A 71 -14.96 -8.29 -10.68
CA ALA A 71 -15.97 -7.31 -10.29
C ALA A 71 -17.17 -7.93 -9.55
N SER A 72 -17.63 -9.12 -9.98
CA SER A 72 -18.75 -9.81 -9.35
C SER A 72 -18.41 -10.41 -7.99
N MET A 73 -17.14 -10.70 -7.73
CA MET A 73 -16.66 -11.39 -6.53
C MET A 73 -16.22 -10.45 -5.40
N TYR A 74 -16.10 -9.14 -5.67
CA TYR A 74 -15.83 -8.18 -4.61
C TYR A 74 -16.96 -8.13 -3.59
N SER A 75 -16.62 -8.16 -2.31
CA SER A 75 -17.59 -7.96 -1.23
C SER A 75 -18.25 -6.58 -1.28
N PRO A 76 -19.42 -6.40 -0.65
CA PRO A 76 -20.05 -5.08 -0.54
C PRO A 76 -19.13 -4.03 0.09
N GLY A 77 -18.38 -4.39 1.13
CA GLY A 77 -17.42 -3.49 1.77
C GLY A 77 -16.30 -3.05 0.82
N MET A 78 -15.74 -3.98 0.03
CA MET A 78 -14.71 -3.64 -0.96
C MET A 78 -15.25 -2.74 -2.07
N LYS A 79 -16.46 -2.99 -2.57
CA LYS A 79 -17.14 -2.15 -3.58
C LYS A 79 -17.36 -0.74 -3.06
N LYS A 80 -17.89 -0.61 -1.84
CA LYS A 80 -18.10 0.68 -1.17
C LYS A 80 -16.79 1.46 -1.03
N LEU A 81 -15.70 0.78 -0.65
CA LEU A 81 -14.38 1.41 -0.55
C LEU A 81 -13.92 1.96 -1.90
N GLY A 82 -14.10 1.19 -2.97
CA GLY A 82 -13.84 1.62 -4.34
C GLY A 82 -14.68 2.83 -4.76
N GLU A 83 -15.98 2.85 -4.46
CA GLU A 83 -16.88 3.99 -4.73
C GLU A 83 -16.44 5.27 -4.02
N GLN A 84 -15.88 5.15 -2.83
CA GLN A 84 -15.29 6.25 -2.07
C GLN A 84 -13.94 6.74 -2.62
N GLY A 85 -13.41 6.13 -3.68
CA GLY A 85 -12.15 6.52 -4.29
C GLY A 85 -10.91 6.01 -3.55
N PHE A 86 -11.04 4.98 -2.72
CA PHE A 86 -9.91 4.40 -2.01
C PHE A 86 -8.87 3.84 -2.98
N VAL A 87 -7.60 4.16 -2.74
CA VAL A 87 -6.46 3.73 -3.54
C VAL A 87 -5.53 2.86 -2.70
N TRP A 88 -5.02 1.81 -3.30
CA TRP A 88 -4.03 0.92 -2.71
C TRP A 88 -2.65 1.58 -2.69
N THR A 89 -2.48 2.58 -1.81
CA THR A 89 -1.14 3.13 -1.53
C THR A 89 -0.32 2.11 -0.74
N PRO A 90 1.01 2.23 -0.67
CA PRO A 90 1.84 1.37 0.18
C PRO A 90 1.33 1.29 1.62
N GLU A 91 0.91 2.41 2.20
CA GLU A 91 0.37 2.49 3.57
C GLU A 91 -0.97 1.76 3.72
N ASN A 92 -1.84 1.86 2.71
CA ASN A 92 -3.12 1.17 2.70
C ASN A 92 -2.95 -0.33 2.51
N ILE A 93 -2.00 -0.75 1.68
CA ILE A 93 -1.63 -2.16 1.51
C ILE A 93 -1.05 -2.71 2.82
N ASP A 94 -0.16 -1.94 3.49
CA ASP A 94 0.41 -2.34 4.78
C ASP A 94 -0.69 -2.63 5.81
N LYS A 95 -1.64 -1.71 5.97
CA LYS A 95 -2.80 -1.89 6.86
C LYS A 95 -3.64 -3.10 6.47
N TRP A 96 -3.90 -3.27 5.16
CA TRP A 96 -4.71 -4.35 4.63
C TRP A 96 -4.11 -5.72 4.91
N ILE A 97 -2.81 -5.89 4.65
CA ILE A 97 -2.14 -7.18 4.88
C ILE A 97 -1.70 -7.39 6.32
N ALA A 98 -1.72 -6.34 7.17
CA ALA A 98 -1.53 -6.49 8.62
C ALA A 98 -2.76 -7.12 9.28
N ASP A 99 -3.95 -6.65 8.94
CA ASP A 99 -5.22 -7.15 9.46
C ASP A 99 -6.36 -6.83 8.49
N PRO A 100 -6.68 -7.75 7.55
CA PRO A 100 -7.76 -7.55 6.60
C PRO A 100 -9.13 -7.35 7.27
N ASN A 101 -9.34 -8.00 8.40
CA ASN A 101 -10.61 -7.93 9.12
C ASN A 101 -10.88 -6.54 9.71
N ALA A 102 -9.83 -5.82 10.09
CA ALA A 102 -9.95 -4.45 10.60
C ALA A 102 -10.42 -3.45 9.52
N LEU A 103 -10.07 -3.69 8.26
CA LEU A 103 -10.40 -2.78 7.15
C LEU A 103 -11.71 -3.15 6.45
N ILE A 104 -11.88 -4.43 6.08
CA ILE A 104 -13.05 -4.92 5.33
C ILE A 104 -13.44 -6.32 5.86
N PRO A 105 -14.19 -6.39 6.96
CA PRO A 105 -14.49 -7.65 7.64
C PRO A 105 -15.36 -8.62 6.81
N ASP A 106 -16.10 -8.12 5.82
CA ASP A 106 -16.94 -8.93 4.93
C ASP A 106 -16.19 -9.46 3.69
N SER A 107 -14.88 -9.19 3.57
CA SER A 107 -14.11 -9.67 2.43
C SER A 107 -13.76 -11.16 2.58
N PRO A 108 -13.73 -11.93 1.46
CA PRO A 108 -13.23 -13.31 1.49
C PRO A 108 -11.80 -13.42 2.05
N MET A 109 -10.96 -12.42 1.79
CA MET A 109 -9.59 -12.38 2.32
C MET A 109 -9.58 -12.26 3.86
N ALA A 110 -10.47 -11.45 4.45
CA ALA A 110 -10.56 -11.32 5.91
C ALA A 110 -10.96 -12.64 6.59
N LEU A 111 -11.71 -13.49 5.89
CA LEU A 111 -12.12 -14.81 6.40
C LEU A 111 -11.00 -15.86 6.26
N ALA A 112 -10.15 -15.74 5.23
CA ALA A 112 -9.17 -16.77 4.86
C ALA A 112 -7.74 -16.45 5.29
N PHE A 113 -7.42 -15.19 5.60
CA PHE A 113 -6.07 -14.73 5.87
C PHE A 113 -6.00 -13.91 7.18
N GLN A 114 -5.19 -14.37 8.11
CA GLN A 114 -5.08 -13.77 9.45
C GLN A 114 -4.18 -12.53 9.53
N GLY A 115 -3.59 -12.12 8.40
CA GLY A 115 -2.66 -11.01 8.35
C GLY A 115 -1.20 -11.42 8.61
N ILE A 116 -0.32 -10.45 8.43
CA ILE A 116 1.13 -10.56 8.64
C ILE A 116 1.52 -9.59 9.77
N PRO A 117 1.85 -10.05 10.96
CA PRO A 117 2.19 -9.17 12.09
C PRO A 117 3.54 -8.46 11.91
N ASP A 118 4.50 -9.09 11.21
CA ASP A 118 5.84 -8.55 10.99
C ASP A 118 5.82 -7.39 9.98
N ALA A 119 6.11 -6.18 10.45
CA ALA A 119 6.13 -4.98 9.62
C ALA A 119 7.25 -5.00 8.56
N ALA A 120 8.39 -5.62 8.84
CA ALA A 120 9.47 -5.74 7.87
C ALA A 120 9.08 -6.68 6.72
N GLU A 121 8.44 -7.81 7.01
CA GLU A 121 7.92 -8.72 5.99
C GLU A 121 6.84 -8.03 5.13
N ARG A 122 5.95 -7.23 5.72
CA ARG A 122 4.95 -6.47 4.95
C ARG A 122 5.61 -5.44 4.02
N ALA A 123 6.62 -4.72 4.53
CA ALA A 123 7.37 -3.77 3.72
C ALA A 123 8.06 -4.45 2.53
N ASP A 124 8.66 -5.62 2.73
CA ASP A 124 9.29 -6.42 1.69
C ASP A 124 8.27 -6.85 0.61
N ILE A 125 7.09 -7.34 1.02
CA ILE A 125 6.00 -7.69 0.09
C ILE A 125 5.55 -6.48 -0.72
N ILE A 126 5.37 -5.31 -0.10
CA ILE A 126 4.98 -4.08 -0.78
C ILE A 126 6.05 -3.66 -1.79
N ALA A 127 7.33 -3.72 -1.42
CA ALA A 127 8.43 -3.45 -2.34
C ALA A 127 8.41 -4.40 -3.56
N TYR A 128 8.12 -5.68 -3.36
CA TYR A 128 7.95 -6.62 -4.46
C TYR A 128 6.75 -6.25 -5.35
N LEU A 129 5.58 -5.95 -4.76
CA LEU A 129 4.39 -5.57 -5.51
C LEU A 129 4.59 -4.31 -6.35
N GLN A 130 5.42 -3.36 -5.90
CA GLN A 130 5.78 -2.16 -6.66
C GLN A 130 6.54 -2.49 -7.96
N THR A 131 7.19 -3.64 -8.03
CA THR A 131 7.89 -4.09 -9.24
C THR A 131 6.97 -4.83 -10.23
N GLN A 132 5.74 -5.16 -9.84
CA GLN A 132 4.83 -5.99 -10.64
C GLN A 132 3.95 -5.12 -11.54
N THR A 133 4.41 -4.88 -12.76
CA THR A 133 3.71 -4.04 -13.76
C THR A 133 2.90 -4.84 -14.78
N GLY A 134 2.96 -6.16 -14.77
CA GLY A 134 2.25 -7.01 -15.72
C GLY A 134 2.87 -7.07 -17.13
N GLN A 135 4.07 -6.52 -17.29
CA GLN A 135 4.83 -6.53 -18.55
C GLN A 135 5.84 -7.68 -18.58
#